data_ec1af19b6afcba06c2e1eeb617157782
#
_entry.id   ec1af19b6afcba06c2e1eeb617157782
#
_cell.length_a   1.000
_cell.length_b   1.000
_cell.length_c   1.000
_cell.angle_alpha   90.00
_cell.angle_beta   90.00
_cell.angle_gamma   90.00
#
_symmetry.space_group_name_H-M   'P 1'
#
loop_
_entity.id
_entity.type
_entity.pdbx_description
1 polymer ?
#
loop_
_entity_poly.entity_id
_entity_poly.type
_entity_poly.pdbx_seq_one_letter_code
_entity_poly.pdbx_strand_id
1 'polypeptide(L)'
;MQKVYHKIVQISGNVITVEAENVAYNTLAEVTSRDEVSLAQVIRLEGRRVSLQVFAGSQGVSTDSQVRFLGRPMQVSSSENLMGRIFTGSGRPRDKGPHIKEDMIGIGGPSVNPAKRIIPRNMIRTGLPMIDVFNSLVESQKLPIFASAGEPYNKLLARIAMQAEVDMIILGGMGLKNDDCLFLRKTLAEQGALSRSIMFIHTAADPIVESMLVPDMALAVAEHFATAGKRVLVLLTDMTNFCDALKRSEEHTSELQSLSHIS
;
A
#
# COMPACT_ATOMS: atom_id res chain seq x y z
N MET A 1 -5.58 27.69 5.60
CA MET A 1 -6.13 28.03 4.28
C MET A 1 -5.46 27.11 3.25
N GLN A 2 -6.17 26.18 2.65
CA GLN A 2 -5.60 25.28 1.64
C GLN A 2 -5.40 26.08 0.35
N LYS A 3 -4.15 26.12 -0.15
CA LYS A 3 -3.84 26.82 -1.41
C LYS A 3 -4.12 25.87 -2.59
N VAL A 4 -4.83 26.35 -3.58
CA VAL A 4 -5.09 25.66 -4.85
C VAL A 4 -4.14 26.26 -5.89
N TYR A 5 -3.41 25.42 -6.60
CA TYR A 5 -2.50 25.82 -7.68
C TYR A 5 -3.10 25.41 -9.01
N HIS A 6 -3.13 26.32 -9.96
CA HIS A 6 -3.78 26.14 -11.26
C HIS A 6 -2.79 25.91 -12.42
N LYS A 7 -1.48 25.94 -12.16
CA LYS A 7 -0.50 25.83 -13.22
C LYS A 7 0.35 24.59 -13.09
N ILE A 8 0.02 23.58 -13.88
CA ILE A 8 0.90 22.45 -14.13
C ILE A 8 1.93 22.88 -15.18
N VAL A 9 3.21 22.79 -14.82
CA VAL A 9 4.33 23.20 -15.67
C VAL A 9 4.74 22.08 -16.63
N GLN A 10 4.65 20.83 -16.15
CA GLN A 10 5.07 19.66 -16.93
C GLN A 10 4.27 18.44 -16.52
N ILE A 11 4.00 17.57 -17.49
CA ILE A 11 3.39 16.24 -17.30
C ILE A 11 4.31 15.23 -17.97
N SER A 12 4.78 14.21 -17.24
CA SER A 12 5.63 13.15 -17.76
C SER A 12 5.26 11.83 -17.10
N GLY A 13 4.75 10.86 -17.87
CA GLY A 13 4.23 9.60 -17.34
C GLY A 13 3.20 9.85 -16.22
N ASN A 14 3.43 9.28 -15.06
CA ASN A 14 2.57 9.47 -13.88
C ASN A 14 3.01 10.63 -12.97
N VAL A 15 3.95 11.47 -13.43
CA VAL A 15 4.48 12.59 -12.65
C VAL A 15 4.04 13.90 -13.26
N ILE A 16 3.54 14.80 -12.41
CA ILE A 16 3.24 16.19 -12.77
C ILE A 16 4.15 17.12 -11.98
N THR A 17 4.56 18.20 -12.58
CA THR A 17 5.34 19.26 -11.91
C THR A 17 4.53 20.54 -11.86
N VAL A 18 4.44 21.12 -10.67
CA VAL A 18 3.75 22.40 -10.42
C VAL A 18 4.70 23.39 -9.77
N GLU A 19 4.41 24.69 -9.86
CA GLU A 19 5.08 25.70 -9.06
C GLU A 19 4.28 25.96 -7.78
N ALA A 20 4.90 25.65 -6.64
CA ALA A 20 4.28 25.83 -5.32
C ALA A 20 5.33 26.25 -4.27
N GLU A 21 4.86 26.88 -3.19
CA GLU A 21 5.68 27.29 -2.07
C GLU A 21 5.14 26.69 -0.76
N ASN A 22 6.04 26.45 0.19
CA ASN A 22 5.70 25.91 1.52
C ASN A 22 5.02 24.50 1.45
N VAL A 23 5.53 23.64 0.60
CA VAL A 23 5.13 22.25 0.47
C VAL A 23 6.22 21.36 1.04
N ALA A 24 5.84 20.36 1.83
CA ALA A 24 6.78 19.38 2.38
C ALA A 24 6.85 18.12 1.53
N TYR A 25 7.98 17.43 1.57
CA TYR A 25 8.17 16.11 0.97
C TYR A 25 7.14 15.12 1.53
N ASN A 26 6.70 14.15 0.73
CA ASN A 26 5.65 13.17 1.08
C ASN A 26 4.26 13.75 1.37
N THR A 27 4.04 15.04 1.19
CA THR A 27 2.71 15.64 1.34
C THR A 27 1.78 15.12 0.23
N LEU A 28 0.56 14.78 0.63
CA LEU A 28 -0.51 14.45 -0.31
C LEU A 28 -1.07 15.70 -0.99
N ALA A 29 -1.48 15.52 -2.23
CA ALA A 29 -2.26 16.49 -2.98
C ALA A 29 -3.45 15.80 -3.67
N GLU A 30 -4.47 16.56 -3.96
CA GLU A 30 -5.56 16.18 -4.87
C GLU A 30 -5.34 16.88 -6.20
N VAL A 31 -5.38 16.12 -7.27
CA VAL A 31 -5.32 16.61 -8.65
C VAL A 31 -6.72 16.47 -9.23
N THR A 32 -7.37 17.59 -9.48
CA THR A 32 -8.70 17.64 -10.06
C THR A 32 -8.58 17.94 -11.55
N SER A 33 -9.02 17.01 -12.38
CA SER A 33 -9.05 17.15 -13.84
C SER A 33 -10.47 16.90 -14.33
N ARG A 34 -11.09 17.90 -14.92
CA ARG A 34 -12.51 17.88 -15.28
C ARG A 34 -13.36 17.50 -14.06
N ASP A 35 -13.97 16.30 -14.05
CA ASP A 35 -14.82 15.82 -12.96
C ASP A 35 -14.18 14.72 -12.12
N GLU A 36 -12.90 14.37 -12.40
CA GLU A 36 -12.18 13.33 -11.68
C GLU A 36 -11.18 13.92 -10.69
N VAL A 37 -11.17 13.36 -9.48
CA VAL A 37 -10.22 13.71 -8.43
C VAL A 37 -9.28 12.53 -8.18
N SER A 38 -8.00 12.73 -8.46
CA SER A 38 -6.94 11.77 -8.20
C SER A 38 -6.08 12.22 -7.03
N LEU A 39 -5.63 11.27 -6.21
CA LEU A 39 -4.61 11.54 -5.20
C LEU A 39 -3.22 11.55 -5.85
N ALA A 40 -2.35 12.42 -5.36
CA ALA A 40 -0.95 12.51 -5.72
C ALA A 40 -0.09 12.72 -4.49
N GLN A 41 1.19 12.38 -4.58
CA GLN A 41 2.16 12.54 -3.50
C GLN A 41 3.37 13.32 -3.99
N VAL A 42 3.87 14.22 -3.16
CA VAL A 42 5.10 14.97 -3.43
C VAL A 42 6.29 14.04 -3.34
N ILE A 43 6.99 13.87 -4.46
CA ILE A 43 8.17 13.01 -4.59
C ILE A 43 9.48 13.78 -4.76
N ARG A 44 9.40 15.08 -5.11
CA ARG A 44 10.60 15.91 -5.33
C ARG A 44 10.30 17.39 -5.13
N LEU A 45 11.27 18.08 -4.54
CA LEU A 45 11.22 19.53 -4.31
C LEU A 45 12.50 20.17 -4.88
N GLU A 46 12.35 21.09 -5.84
CA GLU A 46 13.46 21.83 -6.46
C GLU A 46 13.13 23.32 -6.51
N GLY A 47 13.53 24.04 -5.47
CA GLY A 47 13.16 25.45 -5.29
C GLY A 47 11.64 25.61 -5.22
N ARG A 48 11.04 26.25 -6.25
CA ARG A 48 9.59 26.40 -6.36
C ARG A 48 8.91 25.28 -7.18
N ARG A 49 9.69 24.40 -7.81
CA ARG A 49 9.16 23.27 -8.58
C ARG A 49 8.91 22.10 -7.67
N VAL A 50 7.67 21.64 -7.65
CA VAL A 50 7.20 20.51 -6.87
C VAL A 50 6.74 19.42 -7.83
N SER A 51 7.40 18.26 -7.81
CA SER A 51 6.99 17.10 -8.59
C SER A 51 6.13 16.17 -7.74
N LEU A 52 4.99 15.81 -8.32
CA LEU A 52 3.99 14.93 -7.66
C LEU A 52 3.78 13.69 -8.51
N GLN A 53 3.76 12.54 -7.87
CA GLN A 53 3.34 11.28 -8.49
C GLN A 53 1.84 11.11 -8.32
N VAL A 54 1.12 11.01 -9.43
CA VAL A 54 -0.35 10.84 -9.44
C VAL A 54 -0.69 9.36 -9.35
N PHE A 55 -1.46 8.94 -8.34
CA PHE A 55 -1.75 7.53 -8.07
C PHE A 55 -2.64 6.90 -9.15
N ALA A 56 -3.65 7.61 -9.63
CA ALA A 56 -4.51 7.12 -10.70
C ALA A 56 -3.90 7.24 -12.10
N GLY A 57 -2.63 7.67 -12.21
CA GLY A 57 -2.01 8.01 -13.49
C GLY A 57 -2.36 9.42 -13.93
N SER A 58 -1.69 9.89 -14.99
CA SER A 58 -1.89 11.24 -15.54
C SER A 58 -2.88 11.28 -16.70
N GLN A 59 -3.55 10.19 -17.01
CA GLN A 59 -4.56 10.17 -18.06
C GLN A 59 -5.68 11.16 -17.74
N GLY A 60 -5.98 12.06 -18.67
CA GLY A 60 -6.96 13.12 -18.46
C GLY A 60 -6.46 14.35 -17.69
N VAL A 61 -5.25 14.31 -17.12
CA VAL A 61 -4.63 15.49 -16.50
C VAL A 61 -4.13 16.43 -17.59
N SER A 62 -4.51 17.70 -17.51
CA SER A 62 -4.09 18.77 -18.43
C SER A 62 -3.35 19.87 -17.66
N THR A 63 -2.75 20.80 -18.40
CA THR A 63 -2.11 21.98 -17.80
C THR A 63 -3.08 22.87 -17.02
N ASP A 64 -4.37 22.73 -17.28
CA ASP A 64 -5.45 23.49 -16.61
C ASP A 64 -6.02 22.75 -15.39
N SER A 65 -5.52 21.54 -15.10
CA SER A 65 -5.93 20.78 -13.93
C SER A 65 -5.51 21.47 -12.64
N GLN A 66 -6.31 21.35 -11.60
CA GLN A 66 -6.07 21.99 -10.31
C GLN A 66 -5.36 21.04 -9.36
N VAL A 67 -4.36 21.53 -8.66
CA VAL A 67 -3.64 20.78 -7.62
C VAL A 67 -3.88 21.44 -6.27
N ARG A 68 -4.39 20.68 -5.31
CA ARG A 68 -4.65 21.10 -3.94
C ARG A 68 -3.81 20.27 -2.97
N PHE A 69 -2.84 20.88 -2.32
CA PHE A 69 -2.04 20.22 -1.29
C PHE A 69 -2.84 20.05 0.01
N LEU A 70 -2.81 18.84 0.57
CA LEU A 70 -3.57 18.50 1.78
C LEU A 70 -2.81 18.81 3.07
N GLY A 71 -1.53 19.13 2.98
CA GLY A 71 -0.68 19.49 4.14
C GLY A 71 -0.40 18.32 5.10
N ARG A 72 -0.66 17.07 4.68
CA ARG A 72 -0.43 15.86 5.46
C ARG A 72 0.11 14.74 4.57
N PRO A 73 0.87 13.79 5.13
CA PRO A 73 1.28 12.59 4.40
C PRO A 73 0.12 11.63 4.19
N MET A 74 0.40 10.52 3.50
CA MET A 74 -0.55 9.41 3.36
C MET A 74 -0.86 8.80 4.73
N GLN A 75 -2.13 8.51 4.96
CA GLN A 75 -2.64 7.96 6.20
C GLN A 75 -3.60 6.81 5.92
N VAL A 76 -3.66 5.88 6.86
CA VAL A 76 -4.61 4.77 6.88
C VAL A 76 -5.35 4.76 8.22
N SER A 77 -6.60 4.31 8.25
CA SER A 77 -7.31 4.07 9.49
C SER A 77 -6.68 2.88 10.22
N SER A 78 -6.64 2.93 11.55
CA SER A 78 -6.23 1.82 12.41
C SER A 78 -7.35 1.34 13.36
N SER A 79 -8.59 1.71 13.04
CA SER A 79 -9.77 1.29 13.79
C SER A 79 -10.05 -0.21 13.65
N GLU A 80 -10.60 -0.83 14.69
CA GLU A 80 -11.09 -2.23 14.64
C GLU A 80 -12.21 -2.42 13.60
N ASN A 81 -12.87 -1.34 13.17
CA ASN A 81 -13.87 -1.36 12.10
C ASN A 81 -13.30 -1.74 10.71
N LEU A 82 -11.97 -1.84 10.58
CA LEU A 82 -11.31 -2.38 9.38
C LEU A 82 -11.46 -3.90 9.27
N MET A 83 -11.77 -4.61 10.36
CA MET A 83 -11.87 -6.07 10.34
C MET A 83 -13.00 -6.53 9.42
N GLY A 84 -12.75 -7.56 8.65
CA GLY A 84 -13.67 -8.11 7.66
C GLY A 84 -13.75 -7.31 6.35
N ARG A 85 -13.02 -6.19 6.25
CA ARG A 85 -13.12 -5.25 5.14
C ARG A 85 -12.01 -5.42 4.10
N ILE A 86 -12.31 -4.94 2.89
CA ILE A 86 -11.40 -4.96 1.74
C ILE A 86 -11.23 -3.54 1.22
N PHE A 87 -9.96 -3.12 1.08
CA PHE A 87 -9.56 -1.79 0.63
C PHE A 87 -8.69 -1.88 -0.63
N THR A 88 -8.62 -0.79 -1.38
CA THR A 88 -7.64 -0.61 -2.46
C THR A 88 -6.24 -0.34 -1.89
N GLY A 89 -5.22 -0.30 -2.74
CA GLY A 89 -3.87 0.11 -2.34
C GLY A 89 -3.77 1.51 -1.76
N SER A 90 -4.70 2.40 -2.10
CA SER A 90 -4.81 3.75 -1.54
C SER A 90 -5.70 3.85 -0.29
N GLY A 91 -6.18 2.72 0.25
CA GLY A 91 -7.02 2.67 1.46
C GLY A 91 -8.50 3.02 1.23
N ARG A 92 -8.97 3.07 -0.01
CA ARG A 92 -10.40 3.25 -0.32
C ARG A 92 -11.14 1.94 -0.18
N PRO A 93 -12.40 1.91 0.34
CA PRO A 93 -13.20 0.70 0.41
C PRO A 93 -13.42 0.09 -0.99
N ARG A 94 -13.10 -1.20 -1.13
CA ARG A 94 -13.35 -1.99 -2.34
C ARG A 94 -14.61 -2.84 -2.23
N ASP A 95 -15.07 -3.06 -1.02
CA ASP A 95 -16.25 -3.85 -0.66
C ASP A 95 -17.57 -3.09 -0.73
N LYS A 96 -17.57 -1.86 -1.27
CA LYS A 96 -18.72 -0.93 -1.31
C LYS A 96 -19.22 -0.47 0.06
N GLY A 97 -18.51 -0.76 1.14
CA GLY A 97 -18.83 -0.27 2.47
C GLY A 97 -18.46 1.21 2.66
N PRO A 98 -18.80 1.81 3.79
CA PRO A 98 -18.47 3.20 4.10
C PRO A 98 -16.96 3.42 4.23
N HIS A 99 -16.51 4.65 3.98
CA HIS A 99 -15.15 5.07 4.28
C HIS A 99 -14.96 5.14 5.80
N ILE A 100 -13.89 4.53 6.30
CA ILE A 100 -13.49 4.61 7.70
C ILE A 100 -12.44 5.71 7.81
N LYS A 101 -12.72 6.74 8.60
CA LYS A 101 -11.84 7.90 8.83
C LYS A 101 -11.47 8.05 10.30
N GLU A 102 -11.65 7.01 11.07
CA GLU A 102 -11.33 6.95 12.50
C GLU A 102 -9.86 6.56 12.69
N ASP A 103 -9.23 7.05 13.75
CA ASP A 103 -7.90 6.64 14.18
C ASP A 103 -6.86 6.63 13.05
N MET A 104 -6.75 7.75 12.33
CA MET A 104 -5.86 7.87 11.17
C MET A 104 -4.40 7.91 11.59
N ILE A 105 -3.60 6.97 11.10
CA ILE A 105 -2.15 6.87 11.31
C ILE A 105 -1.39 7.08 10.01
N GLY A 106 -0.17 7.61 10.09
CA GLY A 106 0.72 7.75 8.94
C GLY A 106 1.29 6.39 8.52
N ILE A 107 1.37 6.14 7.20
CA ILE A 107 1.90 4.86 6.68
C ILE A 107 3.43 4.76 6.74
N GLY A 108 4.13 5.86 6.95
CA GLY A 108 5.61 5.88 6.99
C GLY A 108 6.23 5.45 8.31
N GLY A 109 5.45 5.03 9.30
CA GLY A 109 5.89 4.55 10.62
C GLY A 109 7.07 5.31 11.28
N PRO A 110 7.21 5.36 12.59
CA PRO A 110 8.41 5.89 13.24
C PRO A 110 9.56 4.90 13.08
N SER A 111 10.78 5.40 12.84
CA SER A 111 11.98 4.59 12.90
C SER A 111 12.16 4.01 14.30
N VAL A 112 12.04 2.70 14.43
CA VAL A 112 12.27 2.02 15.71
C VAL A 112 13.76 1.84 15.94
N ASN A 113 14.26 2.36 17.07
CA ASN A 113 15.66 2.17 17.46
C ASN A 113 15.97 0.66 17.54
N PRO A 114 16.99 0.15 16.81
CA PRO A 114 17.36 -1.25 16.83
C PRO A 114 17.62 -1.82 18.25
N ALA A 115 18.07 -1.00 19.17
CA ALA A 115 18.29 -1.40 20.57
C ALA A 115 17.01 -1.75 21.33
N LYS A 116 15.83 -1.34 20.84
CA LYS A 116 14.52 -1.69 21.40
C LYS A 116 13.93 -2.97 20.83
N ARG A 117 14.60 -3.57 19.86
CA ARG A 117 14.11 -4.82 19.25
C ARG A 117 14.32 -5.98 20.22
N ILE A 118 13.24 -6.72 20.44
CA ILE A 118 13.25 -7.94 21.24
C ILE A 118 13.59 -9.11 20.34
N ILE A 119 14.44 -10.02 20.80
CA ILE A 119 14.72 -11.26 20.07
C ILE A 119 13.44 -12.10 20.03
N PRO A 120 12.93 -12.45 18.85
CA PRO A 120 11.71 -13.22 18.71
C PRO A 120 11.89 -14.62 19.32
N ARG A 121 10.90 -15.07 20.10
CA ARG A 121 10.93 -16.38 20.78
C ARG A 121 9.65 -17.18 20.62
N ASN A 122 8.53 -16.50 20.31
CA ASN A 122 7.22 -17.12 20.24
C ASN A 122 6.95 -17.60 18.81
N MET A 123 6.69 -18.89 18.67
CA MET A 123 6.32 -19.47 17.38
C MET A 123 4.86 -19.15 17.05
N ILE A 124 4.61 -18.82 15.79
CA ILE A 124 3.28 -18.75 15.20
C ILE A 124 3.04 -20.06 14.47
N ARG A 125 2.12 -20.87 14.99
CA ARG A 125 1.73 -22.11 14.32
C ARG A 125 0.88 -21.79 13.11
N THR A 126 1.30 -22.32 11.95
CA THR A 126 0.61 -22.14 10.68
C THR A 126 -0.32 -23.30 10.32
N GLY A 127 -0.21 -24.42 11.06
CA GLY A 127 -0.90 -25.66 10.76
C GLY A 127 -0.35 -26.40 9.54
N LEU A 128 0.80 -25.97 9.03
CA LEU A 128 1.50 -26.58 7.89
C LEU A 128 2.78 -27.23 8.39
N PRO A 129 2.88 -28.58 8.44
CA PRO A 129 4.06 -29.25 9.00
C PRO A 129 5.38 -28.84 8.37
N MET A 130 5.39 -28.55 7.07
CA MET A 130 6.60 -28.10 6.36
C MET A 130 7.09 -26.75 6.86
N ILE A 131 6.21 -25.84 7.26
CA ILE A 131 6.57 -24.56 7.86
C ILE A 131 6.89 -24.78 9.33
N ASP A 132 5.97 -25.39 10.06
CA ASP A 132 6.02 -25.46 11.52
C ASP A 132 7.21 -26.28 12.04
N VAL A 133 7.71 -27.27 11.27
CA VAL A 133 8.82 -28.14 11.67
C VAL A 133 10.16 -27.69 11.06
N PHE A 134 10.18 -27.36 9.77
CA PHE A 134 11.44 -27.13 9.06
C PHE A 134 11.82 -25.66 8.91
N ASN A 135 10.83 -24.77 8.96
CA ASN A 135 11.04 -23.34 8.71
C ASN A 135 10.11 -22.49 9.58
N SER A 136 10.07 -22.80 10.87
CA SER A 136 9.15 -22.24 11.84
C SER A 136 9.02 -20.73 11.76
N LEU A 137 7.78 -20.26 11.67
CA LEU A 137 7.48 -18.85 11.70
C LEU A 137 7.47 -18.36 13.16
N VAL A 138 8.24 -17.33 13.46
CA VAL A 138 8.35 -16.73 14.79
C VAL A 138 7.89 -15.28 14.74
N GLU A 139 7.31 -14.76 15.82
CA GLU A 139 6.93 -13.36 15.93
C GLU A 139 8.08 -12.44 15.54
N SER A 140 7.80 -11.35 14.82
CA SER A 140 8.78 -10.40 14.28
C SER A 140 9.71 -10.95 13.19
N GLN A 141 9.50 -12.17 12.70
CA GLN A 141 10.26 -12.77 11.63
C GLN A 141 9.56 -12.54 10.27
N LYS A 142 10.39 -12.48 9.21
CA LYS A 142 9.94 -12.51 7.82
C LYS A 142 10.23 -13.88 7.25
N LEU A 143 9.23 -14.56 6.73
CA LEU A 143 9.36 -15.84 6.06
C LEU A 143 9.07 -15.66 4.56
N PRO A 144 10.08 -15.70 3.68
CA PRO A 144 9.85 -15.63 2.25
C PRO A 144 9.33 -16.96 1.72
N ILE A 145 8.33 -16.91 0.84
CA ILE A 145 7.81 -18.06 0.11
C ILE A 145 8.16 -17.85 -1.36
N PHE A 146 9.00 -18.72 -1.89
CA PHE A 146 9.37 -18.74 -3.31
C PHE A 146 8.53 -19.77 -4.04
N ALA A 147 7.97 -19.37 -5.18
CA ALA A 147 7.17 -20.23 -6.03
C ALA A 147 7.57 -20.05 -7.50
N SER A 148 7.57 -21.14 -8.24
CA SER A 148 7.70 -21.09 -9.71
C SER A 148 6.41 -20.58 -10.35
N ALA A 149 6.51 -20.08 -11.57
CA ALA A 149 5.35 -19.66 -12.34
C ALA A 149 4.35 -20.82 -12.50
N GLY A 150 3.08 -20.54 -12.16
CA GLY A 150 1.99 -21.53 -12.23
C GLY A 150 1.74 -22.31 -10.92
N GLU A 151 2.63 -22.20 -9.93
CA GLU A 151 2.39 -22.82 -8.62
C GLU A 151 1.26 -22.09 -7.86
N PRO A 152 0.43 -22.84 -7.11
CA PRO A 152 -0.76 -22.29 -6.46
C PRO A 152 -0.43 -21.60 -5.12
N TYR A 153 0.54 -20.68 -5.08
CA TYR A 153 1.00 -20.01 -3.86
C TYR A 153 -0.12 -19.23 -3.14
N ASN A 154 -1.11 -18.69 -3.87
CA ASN A 154 -2.27 -18.02 -3.26
C ASN A 154 -3.14 -19.00 -2.45
N LYS A 155 -3.20 -20.28 -2.84
CA LYS A 155 -3.87 -21.33 -2.03
C LYS A 155 -3.10 -21.61 -0.74
N LEU A 156 -1.76 -21.62 -0.82
CA LEU A 156 -0.91 -21.77 0.37
C LEU A 156 -1.11 -20.60 1.34
N LEU A 157 -1.10 -19.35 0.85
CA LEU A 157 -1.35 -18.17 1.68
C LEU A 157 -2.73 -18.17 2.32
N ALA A 158 -3.77 -18.53 1.56
CA ALA A 158 -5.12 -18.67 2.09
C ALA A 158 -5.18 -19.73 3.21
N ARG A 159 -4.49 -20.86 3.05
CA ARG A 159 -4.42 -21.91 4.05
C ARG A 159 -3.70 -21.46 5.32
N ILE A 160 -2.58 -20.75 5.19
CA ILE A 160 -1.89 -20.13 6.32
C ILE A 160 -2.83 -19.16 7.04
N ALA A 161 -3.51 -18.28 6.31
CA ALA A 161 -4.47 -17.33 6.88
C ALA A 161 -5.58 -18.00 7.68
N MET A 162 -6.10 -19.13 7.20
CA MET A 162 -7.17 -19.86 7.89
C MET A 162 -6.69 -20.55 9.17
N GLN A 163 -5.50 -21.13 9.13
CA GLN A 163 -5.00 -22.04 10.17
C GLN A 163 -4.08 -21.37 11.18
N ALA A 164 -3.49 -20.22 10.88
CA ALA A 164 -2.55 -19.56 11.77
C ALA A 164 -3.19 -19.16 13.11
N GLU A 165 -2.48 -19.50 14.19
CA GLU A 165 -2.88 -19.18 15.57
C GLU A 165 -2.52 -17.72 15.91
N VAL A 166 -3.27 -16.79 15.33
CA VAL A 166 -3.11 -15.34 15.51
C VAL A 166 -4.46 -14.66 15.73
N ASP A 167 -4.44 -13.49 16.36
CA ASP A 167 -5.65 -12.71 16.62
C ASP A 167 -6.17 -12.05 15.35
N MET A 168 -5.25 -11.63 14.47
CA MET A 168 -5.57 -10.84 13.29
C MET A 168 -4.68 -11.18 12.10
N ILE A 169 -5.24 -11.07 10.91
CA ILE A 169 -4.54 -11.27 9.64
C ILE A 169 -4.66 -9.99 8.82
N ILE A 170 -3.54 -9.55 8.27
CA ILE A 170 -3.54 -8.44 7.31
C ILE A 170 -2.97 -8.96 6.00
N LEU A 171 -3.77 -8.92 4.95
CA LEU A 171 -3.40 -9.39 3.63
C LEU A 171 -3.15 -8.19 2.70
N GLY A 172 -1.94 -8.06 2.21
CA GLY A 172 -1.55 -7.11 1.18
C GLY A 172 -1.37 -7.81 -0.16
N GLY A 173 -2.27 -7.54 -1.11
CA GLY A 173 -2.21 -8.11 -2.47
C GLY A 173 -1.74 -7.08 -3.48
N MET A 174 -0.69 -7.37 -4.24
CA MET A 174 -0.08 -6.48 -5.22
C MET A 174 -0.15 -7.09 -6.61
N GLY A 175 -0.86 -6.42 -7.55
CA GLY A 175 -1.00 -6.88 -8.92
C GLY A 175 -1.77 -8.19 -9.08
N LEU A 176 -2.67 -8.50 -8.15
CA LEU A 176 -3.45 -9.73 -8.21
C LEU A 176 -4.38 -9.76 -9.42
N LYS A 177 -4.56 -10.93 -10.00
CA LYS A 177 -5.66 -11.16 -10.94
C LYS A 177 -6.99 -11.09 -10.19
N ASN A 178 -8.03 -10.67 -10.89
CA ASN A 178 -9.36 -10.56 -10.28
C ASN A 178 -9.84 -11.90 -9.70
N ASP A 179 -9.56 -13.01 -10.38
CA ASP A 179 -9.93 -14.36 -9.94
C ASP A 179 -9.22 -14.75 -8.63
N ASP A 180 -7.93 -14.39 -8.46
CA ASP A 180 -7.19 -14.63 -7.23
C ASP A 180 -7.76 -13.81 -6.07
N CYS A 181 -8.13 -12.55 -6.32
CA CYS A 181 -8.78 -11.71 -5.32
C CYS A 181 -10.12 -12.29 -4.87
N LEU A 182 -10.96 -12.72 -5.81
CA LEU A 182 -12.24 -13.37 -5.53
C LEU A 182 -12.05 -14.70 -4.79
N PHE A 183 -11.06 -15.50 -5.20
CA PHE A 183 -10.72 -16.76 -4.53
C PHE A 183 -10.32 -16.51 -3.08
N LEU A 184 -9.38 -15.60 -2.80
CA LEU A 184 -8.94 -15.27 -1.44
C LEU A 184 -10.10 -14.81 -0.57
N ARG A 185 -10.90 -13.86 -1.07
CA ARG A 185 -12.08 -13.35 -0.37
C ARG A 185 -13.07 -14.47 -0.03
N LYS A 186 -13.43 -15.29 -1.03
CA LYS A 186 -14.40 -16.37 -0.88
C LYS A 186 -13.92 -17.41 0.13
N THR A 187 -12.66 -17.85 -0.01
CA THR A 187 -12.06 -18.86 0.87
C THR A 187 -12.01 -18.37 2.32
N LEU A 188 -11.57 -17.13 2.56
CA LEU A 188 -11.55 -16.56 3.91
C LEU A 188 -12.95 -16.39 4.50
N ALA A 189 -13.94 -16.02 3.69
CA ALA A 189 -15.33 -15.86 4.14
C ALA A 189 -15.96 -17.20 4.52
N GLU A 190 -15.82 -18.22 3.67
CA GLU A 190 -16.39 -19.55 3.89
C GLU A 190 -15.83 -20.24 5.14
N GLN A 191 -14.59 -19.96 5.48
CA GLN A 191 -13.91 -20.52 6.65
C GLN A 191 -13.97 -19.62 7.90
N GLY A 192 -14.73 -18.53 7.85
CA GLY A 192 -14.89 -17.59 8.98
C GLY A 192 -13.64 -16.75 9.30
N ALA A 193 -12.56 -16.88 8.53
CA ALA A 193 -11.33 -16.14 8.75
C ALA A 193 -11.41 -14.68 8.29
N LEU A 194 -12.34 -14.33 7.40
CA LEU A 194 -12.52 -12.96 6.91
C LEU A 194 -12.81 -11.98 8.05
N SER A 195 -13.62 -12.37 9.05
CA SER A 195 -13.99 -11.50 10.17
C SER A 195 -12.81 -11.02 11.03
N ARG A 196 -11.69 -11.76 11.01
CA ARG A 196 -10.43 -11.39 11.67
C ARG A 196 -9.36 -10.94 10.69
N SER A 197 -9.73 -10.64 9.45
CA SER A 197 -8.80 -10.24 8.38
C SER A 197 -9.08 -8.84 7.89
N ILE A 198 -8.01 -8.11 7.53
CA ILE A 198 -8.06 -6.85 6.81
C ILE A 198 -7.33 -7.09 5.49
N MET A 199 -7.91 -6.66 4.37
CA MET A 199 -7.32 -6.87 3.05
C MET A 199 -7.06 -5.53 2.35
N PHE A 200 -5.81 -5.27 1.97
CA PHE A 200 -5.42 -4.19 1.06
C PHE A 200 -5.07 -4.81 -0.28
N ILE A 201 -5.89 -4.57 -1.29
CA ILE A 201 -5.77 -5.28 -2.57
C ILE A 201 -5.59 -4.29 -3.72
N HIS A 202 -4.49 -4.44 -4.42
CA HIS A 202 -4.26 -3.88 -5.74
C HIS A 202 -4.38 -4.99 -6.79
N THR A 203 -5.20 -4.78 -7.80
CA THR A 203 -5.36 -5.70 -8.92
C THR A 203 -4.61 -5.20 -10.16
N ALA A 204 -4.39 -6.08 -11.14
CA ALA A 204 -3.74 -5.71 -12.40
C ALA A 204 -4.49 -4.61 -13.20
N ALA A 205 -5.75 -4.35 -12.89
CA ALA A 205 -6.56 -3.29 -13.50
C ALA A 205 -6.43 -1.93 -12.79
N ASP A 206 -5.88 -1.91 -11.59
CA ASP A 206 -5.70 -0.67 -10.81
C ASP A 206 -4.41 0.06 -11.21
N PRO A 207 -4.30 1.37 -10.95
CA PRO A 207 -3.09 2.15 -11.25
C PRO A 207 -1.88 1.60 -10.51
N ILE A 208 -0.77 1.39 -11.24
CA ILE A 208 0.43 0.70 -10.75
C ILE A 208 1.03 1.31 -9.48
N VAL A 209 0.89 2.62 -9.31
CA VAL A 209 1.40 3.34 -8.14
C VAL A 209 0.69 2.90 -6.84
N GLU A 210 -0.57 2.51 -6.90
CA GLU A 210 -1.29 1.99 -5.72
C GLU A 210 -0.68 0.66 -5.22
N SER A 211 -0.05 -0.13 -6.10
CA SER A 211 0.64 -1.36 -5.70
C SER A 211 1.78 -1.10 -4.72
N MET A 212 2.47 0.05 -4.86
CA MET A 212 3.57 0.42 -3.97
C MET A 212 3.11 0.83 -2.56
N LEU A 213 1.86 1.27 -2.43
CA LEU A 213 1.28 1.68 -1.15
C LEU A 213 0.77 0.49 -0.32
N VAL A 214 0.45 -0.64 -0.97
CA VAL A 214 -0.13 -1.81 -0.30
C VAL A 214 0.70 -2.31 0.87
N PRO A 215 2.03 -2.56 0.75
CA PRO A 215 2.84 -3.00 1.87
C PRO A 215 2.86 -1.99 3.02
N ASP A 216 3.00 -0.71 2.70
CA ASP A 216 3.06 0.35 3.69
C ASP A 216 1.74 0.47 4.48
N MET A 217 0.59 0.38 3.78
CA MET A 217 -0.73 0.35 4.40
C MET A 217 -0.89 -0.85 5.32
N ALA A 218 -0.55 -2.06 4.81
CA ALA A 218 -0.67 -3.30 5.56
C ALA A 218 0.23 -3.30 6.80
N LEU A 219 1.48 -2.87 6.66
CA LEU A 219 2.45 -2.84 7.76
C LEU A 219 2.12 -1.78 8.80
N ALA A 220 1.66 -0.58 8.40
CA ALA A 220 1.27 0.46 9.35
C ALA A 220 0.11 0.01 10.25
N VAL A 221 -0.91 -0.62 9.67
CA VAL A 221 -2.04 -1.17 10.43
C VAL A 221 -1.57 -2.33 11.31
N ALA A 222 -0.71 -3.22 10.79
CA ALA A 222 -0.16 -4.33 11.56
C ALA A 222 0.63 -3.86 12.78
N GLU A 223 1.50 -2.86 12.60
CA GLU A 223 2.31 -2.28 13.67
C GLU A 223 1.44 -1.67 14.76
N HIS A 224 0.38 -0.95 14.38
CA HIS A 224 -0.55 -0.37 15.33
C HIS A 224 -1.18 -1.44 16.23
N PHE A 225 -1.75 -2.50 15.65
CA PHE A 225 -2.37 -3.58 16.42
C PHE A 225 -1.35 -4.43 17.20
N ALA A 226 -0.17 -4.67 16.62
CA ALA A 226 0.90 -5.39 17.32
C ALA A 226 1.41 -4.62 18.55
N THR A 227 1.55 -3.30 18.45
CA THR A 227 1.93 -2.45 19.61
C THR A 227 0.84 -2.38 20.67
N ALA A 228 -0.43 -2.59 20.27
CA ALA A 228 -1.56 -2.78 21.20
C ALA A 228 -1.65 -4.19 21.80
N GLY A 229 -0.65 -5.07 21.55
CA GLY A 229 -0.55 -6.41 22.14
C GLY A 229 -1.28 -7.51 21.37
N LYS A 230 -1.78 -7.26 20.18
CA LYS A 230 -2.39 -8.30 19.32
C LYS A 230 -1.32 -9.09 18.57
N ARG A 231 -1.54 -10.40 18.40
CA ARG A 231 -0.72 -11.23 17.52
C ARG A 231 -1.21 -11.06 16.08
N VAL A 232 -0.41 -10.38 15.25
CA VAL A 232 -0.78 -10.01 13.88
C VAL A 232 0.09 -10.78 12.89
N LEU A 233 -0.54 -11.42 11.92
CA LEU A 233 0.13 -12.05 10.78
C LEU A 233 -0.09 -11.19 9.53
N VAL A 234 1.00 -10.76 8.91
CA VAL A 234 0.95 -10.03 7.64
C VAL A 234 1.31 -11.00 6.50
N LEU A 235 0.45 -11.08 5.51
CA LEU A 235 0.65 -11.87 4.29
C LEU A 235 0.76 -10.91 3.10
N LEU A 236 1.93 -10.85 2.47
CA LEU A 236 2.17 -10.00 1.30
C LEU A 236 2.32 -10.86 0.04
N THR A 237 1.53 -10.58 -0.99
CA THR A 237 1.53 -11.25 -2.28
C THR A 237 1.10 -10.29 -3.40
N ASP A 238 1.76 -10.14 -4.51
CA ASP A 238 2.97 -10.76 -4.99
C ASP A 238 4.13 -9.75 -4.93
N MET A 239 5.20 -10.11 -4.26
CA MET A 239 6.36 -9.23 -4.10
C MET A 239 7.10 -8.98 -5.42
N THR A 240 6.99 -9.88 -6.40
CA THR A 240 7.53 -9.67 -7.75
C THR A 240 6.82 -8.51 -8.44
N ASN A 241 5.47 -8.48 -8.38
CA ASN A 241 4.69 -7.36 -8.91
C ASN A 241 5.01 -6.03 -8.21
N PHE A 242 5.29 -6.07 -6.91
CA PHE A 242 5.74 -4.89 -6.17
C PHE A 242 7.09 -4.38 -6.69
N CYS A 243 8.07 -5.26 -6.87
CA CYS A 243 9.38 -4.88 -7.42
C CYS A 243 9.28 -4.33 -8.85
N ASP A 244 8.43 -4.91 -9.69
CA ASP A 244 8.17 -4.42 -11.04
C ASP A 244 7.51 -3.03 -11.03
N ALA A 245 6.61 -2.78 -10.07
CA ALA A 245 5.99 -1.47 -9.90
C ALA A 245 7.02 -0.40 -9.48
N LEU A 246 7.93 -0.75 -8.55
CA LEU A 246 9.04 0.14 -8.14
C LEU A 246 9.93 0.48 -9.33
N LYS A 247 10.37 -0.54 -10.09
CA LYS A 247 11.23 -0.33 -11.26
C LYS A 247 10.60 0.61 -12.27
N ARG A 248 9.32 0.42 -12.62
CA ARG A 248 8.61 1.31 -13.55
C ARG A 248 8.47 2.72 -13.01
N SER A 249 8.26 2.88 -11.70
CA SER A 249 8.22 4.20 -11.06
C SER A 249 9.57 4.92 -11.14
N GLU A 250 10.68 4.21 -10.93
CA GLU A 250 12.03 4.76 -11.01
C GLU A 250 12.43 5.10 -12.45
N GLU A 251 12.06 4.29 -13.43
CA GLU A 251 12.31 4.56 -14.86
C GLU A 251 11.69 5.91 -15.26
N HIS A 252 10.44 6.17 -14.90
CA HIS A 252 9.79 7.46 -15.18
C HIS A 252 10.45 8.64 -14.45
N THR A 253 10.99 8.42 -13.25
CA THR A 253 11.71 9.46 -12.51
C THR A 253 13.08 9.76 -13.13
N SER A 254 13.77 8.73 -13.64
CA SER A 254 15.09 8.86 -14.31
C SER A 254 14.99 9.56 -15.67
N GLU A 255 13.93 9.34 -16.44
CA GLU A 255 13.67 10.06 -17.70
C GLU A 255 13.53 11.56 -17.47
N LEU A 256 12.90 11.98 -16.36
CA LEU A 256 12.83 13.39 -15.98
C LEU A 256 14.20 13.99 -15.62
N GLN A 257 15.13 13.20 -15.09
CA GLN A 257 16.50 13.64 -14.81
C GLN A 257 17.29 13.85 -16.10
N SER A 258 17.15 12.97 -17.09
CA SER A 258 17.86 13.09 -18.35
C SER A 258 17.43 14.30 -19.17
N LEU A 259 16.16 14.67 -19.13
CA LEU A 259 15.61 15.83 -19.82
C LEU A 259 16.04 17.18 -19.18
N SER A 260 16.29 17.20 -17.87
CA SER A 260 16.75 18.40 -17.15
C SER A 260 18.24 18.74 -17.41
N HIS A 261 19.03 17.80 -17.95
CA HIS A 261 20.43 17.99 -18.29
C HIS A 261 20.66 18.43 -19.75
N ILE A 262 19.60 18.54 -20.54
CA ILE A 262 19.68 18.91 -21.99
C ILE A 262 19.17 20.34 -22.24
N SER A 263 18.80 21.10 -21.22
CA SER A 263 18.37 22.50 -21.33
C SER A 263 19.38 23.49 -20.79
#